data_23a5fba266ce9689c99604512df36b57
#
_entry.id   23a5fba266ce9689c99604512df36b57
#
_cell.length_a   1.000
_cell.length_b   1.000
_cell.length_c   1.000
_cell.angle_alpha   90.00
_cell.angle_beta   90.00
_cell.angle_gamma   90.00
#
_symmetry.space_group_name_H-M   'P 1'
#
loop_
_entity.id
_entity.type
_entity.pdbx_description
1 polymer ?
#
loop_
_entity_poly.entity_id
_entity_poly.type
_entity_poly.pdbx_seq_one_letter_code
_entity_poly.pdbx_strand_id
1 'polypeptide(L)'
;MKLDLMTLEGKASGSVTLPKEVFGLEVRKDLLHRAVQWQLARRRAGTASTQTVSEVSRTGSKLYRQKGMGKARHNSRRVNTFVGGSVAFGPRPRSFAFSMPKKVRALAIKTAFSSKAAEKSIVVIEDTKLKSHKTKDLATKLEKMDLTRSLFVVDNMDENFDKASRNLPFVRVVPTEGANVYDILKADKVVLTKQAVEMLKTRLSERHTKKEA
;
A
#
# COMPACT_ATOMS: atom_id res chain seq x y z
N MET A 1 -4.22 26.33 -3.09
CA MET A 1 -3.61 26.42 -1.75
C MET A 1 -2.15 26.76 -1.95
N LYS A 2 -1.61 27.79 -1.27
CA LYS A 2 -0.18 28.12 -1.33
C LYS A 2 0.51 27.49 -0.14
N LEU A 3 1.65 26.88 -0.36
CA LEU A 3 2.54 26.33 0.69
C LEU A 3 3.94 26.87 0.52
N ASP A 4 4.66 27.00 1.62
CA ASP A 4 6.05 27.41 1.61
C ASP A 4 6.94 26.30 1.06
N LEU A 5 7.88 26.67 0.19
CA LEU A 5 8.90 25.79 -0.34
C LEU A 5 10.08 25.79 0.65
N MET A 6 10.45 24.61 1.11
CA MET A 6 11.54 24.43 2.07
C MET A 6 12.74 23.73 1.44
N THR A 7 13.92 23.97 1.97
CA THR A 7 15.11 23.15 1.70
C THR A 7 15.18 21.99 2.69
N LEU A 8 16.00 20.96 2.41
CA LEU A 8 16.29 19.86 3.36
C LEU A 8 16.98 20.34 4.68
N GLU A 9 17.36 21.61 4.75
CA GLU A 9 17.91 22.23 5.95
C GLU A 9 16.85 22.97 6.79
N GLY A 10 15.59 22.97 6.35
CA GLY A 10 14.48 23.65 7.03
C GLY A 10 14.39 25.15 6.71
N LYS A 11 15.15 25.67 5.74
CA LYS A 11 15.08 27.08 5.32
C LYS A 11 13.98 27.26 4.26
N ALA A 12 13.22 28.34 4.36
CA ALA A 12 12.25 28.73 3.34
C ALA A 12 12.98 29.22 2.07
N SER A 13 12.62 28.69 0.92
CA SER A 13 13.20 29.02 -0.41
C SER A 13 12.20 29.70 -1.35
N GLY A 14 10.91 29.78 -0.97
CA GLY A 14 9.87 30.36 -1.82
C GLY A 14 8.49 29.84 -1.49
N SER A 15 7.57 29.89 -2.47
CA SER A 15 6.22 29.35 -2.33
C SER A 15 5.79 28.58 -3.58
N VAL A 16 5.00 27.51 -3.38
CA VAL A 16 4.42 26.69 -4.46
C VAL A 16 2.91 26.67 -4.32
N THR A 17 2.21 26.80 -5.46
CA THR A 17 0.75 26.71 -5.50
C THR A 17 0.33 25.28 -5.83
N LEU A 18 -0.34 24.61 -4.89
CA LEU A 18 -0.93 23.29 -5.13
C LEU A 18 -2.17 23.38 -6.02
N PRO A 19 -2.30 22.54 -7.08
CA PRO A 19 -3.45 22.50 -7.94
C PRO A 19 -4.70 22.00 -7.20
N LYS A 20 -5.80 22.76 -7.24
CA LYS A 20 -7.07 22.42 -6.59
C LYS A 20 -7.67 21.08 -7.08
N GLU A 21 -7.43 20.74 -8.34
CA GLU A 21 -7.91 19.50 -8.97
C GLU A 21 -7.35 18.21 -8.32
N VAL A 22 -6.23 18.30 -7.62
CA VAL A 22 -5.57 17.16 -6.96
C VAL A 22 -5.63 17.27 -5.44
N PHE A 23 -5.48 18.48 -4.90
CA PHE A 23 -5.32 18.71 -3.46
C PHE A 23 -6.52 19.43 -2.80
N GLY A 24 -7.56 19.76 -3.56
CA GLY A 24 -8.72 20.52 -3.08
C GLY A 24 -10.04 19.78 -3.20
N LEU A 25 -10.06 18.47 -3.33
CA LEU A 25 -11.27 17.67 -3.42
C LEU A 25 -11.88 17.41 -2.04
N GLU A 26 -13.20 17.22 -2.02
CA GLU A 26 -13.90 16.75 -0.83
C GLU A 26 -13.40 15.37 -0.38
N VAL A 27 -13.19 15.21 0.93
CA VAL A 27 -12.65 13.98 1.50
C VAL A 27 -13.72 12.92 1.63
N ARG A 28 -13.65 11.89 0.79
CA ARG A 28 -14.56 10.74 0.78
C ARG A 28 -13.93 9.54 1.49
N LYS A 29 -14.29 9.32 2.75
CA LYS A 29 -13.76 8.25 3.61
C LYS A 29 -14.10 6.86 3.07
N ASP A 30 -15.29 6.67 2.49
CA ASP A 30 -15.74 5.41 1.86
C ASP A 30 -14.80 4.98 0.74
N LEU A 31 -14.42 5.93 -0.11
CA LEU A 31 -13.52 5.70 -1.23
C LEU A 31 -12.10 5.35 -0.77
N LEU A 32 -11.59 6.06 0.24
CA LEU A 32 -10.29 5.79 0.83
C LEU A 32 -10.24 4.39 1.47
N HIS A 33 -11.26 4.02 2.22
CA HIS A 33 -11.37 2.69 2.83
C HIS A 33 -11.35 1.58 1.76
N ARG A 34 -12.15 1.70 0.70
CA ARG A 34 -12.18 0.73 -0.40
C ARG A 34 -10.82 0.62 -1.10
N ALA A 35 -10.13 1.75 -1.31
CA ALA A 35 -8.81 1.75 -1.92
C ALA A 35 -7.76 1.06 -1.05
N VAL A 36 -7.78 1.29 0.26
CA VAL A 36 -6.89 0.62 1.22
C VAL A 36 -7.16 -0.88 1.24
N GLN A 37 -8.42 -1.31 1.33
CA GLN A 37 -8.77 -2.74 1.27
C GLN A 37 -8.32 -3.39 -0.03
N TRP A 38 -8.52 -2.72 -1.17
CA TRP A 38 -8.03 -3.20 -2.46
C TRP A 38 -6.52 -3.43 -2.49
N GLN A 39 -5.75 -2.48 -1.94
CA GLN A 39 -4.28 -2.60 -1.89
C GLN A 39 -3.84 -3.73 -0.95
N LEU A 40 -4.44 -3.86 0.23
CA LEU A 40 -4.14 -4.92 1.18
C LEU A 40 -4.52 -6.31 0.64
N ALA A 41 -5.67 -6.44 -0.01
CA ALA A 41 -6.10 -7.68 -0.62
C ALA A 41 -5.13 -8.16 -1.72
N ARG A 42 -4.56 -7.24 -2.51
CA ARG A 42 -3.55 -7.57 -3.52
C ARG A 42 -2.20 -7.99 -2.93
N ARG A 43 -1.85 -7.51 -1.74
CA ARG A 43 -0.61 -7.87 -1.04
C ARG A 43 -0.71 -9.22 -0.31
N ARG A 44 -1.94 -9.71 -0.10
CA ARG A 44 -2.17 -10.95 0.64
C ARG A 44 -1.71 -12.15 -0.18
N ALA A 45 -0.79 -12.96 0.37
CA ALA A 45 -0.21 -14.12 -0.31
C ALA A 45 -1.24 -15.23 -0.58
N GLY A 46 -2.16 -15.46 0.35
CA GLY A 46 -3.24 -16.44 0.19
C GLY A 46 -2.80 -17.90 0.14
N THR A 47 -1.72 -18.26 0.83
CA THR A 47 -1.08 -19.57 0.78
C THR A 47 -1.64 -20.60 1.77
N ALA A 48 -2.61 -20.19 2.62
CA ALA A 48 -3.19 -21.11 3.60
C ALA A 48 -3.82 -22.32 2.89
N SER A 49 -3.45 -23.51 3.30
CA SER A 49 -3.92 -24.80 2.75
C SER A 49 -4.15 -25.82 3.84
N THR A 50 -5.15 -26.68 3.63
CA THR A 50 -5.40 -27.85 4.46
C THR A 50 -5.48 -29.09 3.56
N GLN A 51 -5.23 -30.26 4.12
CA GLN A 51 -5.28 -31.51 3.38
C GLN A 51 -6.71 -31.96 3.13
N THR A 52 -7.01 -32.24 1.86
CA THR A 52 -8.26 -32.91 1.45
C THR A 52 -8.17 -34.43 1.63
N VAL A 53 -9.31 -35.10 1.44
CA VAL A 53 -9.39 -36.57 1.49
C VAL A 53 -8.39 -37.25 0.53
N SER A 54 -8.10 -36.65 -0.62
CA SER A 54 -7.13 -37.18 -1.59
C SER A 54 -5.68 -36.95 -1.17
N GLU A 55 -5.39 -35.90 -0.45
CA GLU A 55 -4.03 -35.49 -0.05
C GLU A 55 -3.56 -36.12 1.26
N VAL A 56 -4.50 -36.55 2.11
CA VAL A 56 -4.16 -37.19 3.37
C VAL A 56 -3.50 -38.54 3.12
N SER A 57 -2.29 -38.73 3.66
CA SER A 57 -1.55 -39.97 3.60
C SER A 57 -2.08 -41.00 4.63
N ARG A 58 -3.10 -41.74 4.28
CA ARG A 58 -3.72 -42.80 5.05
C ARG A 58 -4.34 -43.85 4.13
N THR A 59 -4.75 -45.03 4.73
CA THR A 59 -5.42 -46.10 4.00
C THR A 59 -6.66 -45.60 3.27
N GLY A 60 -6.68 -45.74 1.96
CA GLY A 60 -7.80 -45.38 1.10
C GLY A 60 -8.86 -46.47 0.96
N SER A 61 -8.54 -47.72 1.36
CA SER A 61 -9.50 -48.84 1.32
C SER A 61 -10.63 -48.66 2.34
N LYS A 62 -11.74 -49.29 2.06
CA LYS A 62 -12.89 -49.35 2.98
C LYS A 62 -12.47 -49.96 4.32
N LEU A 63 -12.83 -49.28 5.42
CA LEU A 63 -12.36 -49.64 6.77
C LEU A 63 -12.83 -51.04 7.19
N TYR A 64 -14.08 -51.37 6.89
CA TYR A 64 -14.69 -52.67 7.12
C TYR A 64 -15.93 -52.86 6.22
N ARG A 65 -16.48 -54.10 6.18
CA ARG A 65 -17.65 -54.42 5.34
C ARG A 65 -18.88 -53.60 5.72
N GLN A 66 -19.78 -53.36 4.73
CA GLN A 66 -20.90 -52.45 4.80
C GLN A 66 -21.95 -52.78 5.89
N LYS A 67 -22.14 -54.08 6.17
CA LYS A 67 -23.13 -54.62 7.15
C LYS A 67 -22.50 -55.75 7.96
N GLY A 68 -23.16 -56.15 9.05
CA GLY A 68 -22.78 -57.29 9.87
C GLY A 68 -21.68 -57.05 10.91
N MET A 69 -21.33 -55.80 11.23
CA MET A 69 -20.30 -55.43 12.19
C MET A 69 -20.86 -54.74 13.44
N GLY A 70 -22.14 -54.38 13.50
CA GLY A 70 -22.71 -53.61 14.61
C GLY A 70 -22.13 -52.18 14.78
N LYS A 71 -21.33 -51.70 13.81
CA LYS A 71 -20.64 -50.42 13.86
C LYS A 71 -21.19 -49.44 12.82
N ALA A 72 -21.00 -48.15 13.07
CA ALA A 72 -21.35 -47.12 12.10
C ALA A 72 -20.60 -47.35 10.75
N ARG A 73 -21.28 -47.05 9.65
CA ARG A 73 -20.72 -47.23 8.30
C ARG A 73 -19.68 -46.19 8.01
N HIS A 74 -18.46 -46.61 7.68
CA HIS A 74 -17.36 -45.74 7.27
C HIS A 74 -16.74 -46.22 5.95
N ASN A 75 -16.24 -45.27 5.17
CA ASN A 75 -15.50 -45.58 3.95
C ASN A 75 -14.01 -45.81 4.30
N SER A 76 -13.18 -44.80 4.21
CA SER A 76 -11.74 -44.90 4.49
C SER A 76 -11.38 -44.11 5.78
N ARG A 77 -10.16 -44.33 6.29
CA ARG A 77 -9.64 -43.53 7.42
C ARG A 77 -9.26 -42.10 7.08
N ARG A 78 -9.34 -41.70 5.80
CA ARG A 78 -9.04 -40.36 5.33
C ARG A 78 -10.14 -39.34 5.60
N VAL A 79 -11.35 -39.80 5.95
CA VAL A 79 -12.52 -38.93 6.13
C VAL A 79 -12.36 -38.03 7.35
N ASN A 80 -13.02 -36.89 7.34
CA ASN A 80 -12.95 -35.85 8.36
C ASN A 80 -13.50 -36.23 9.73
N THR A 81 -14.28 -37.33 9.83
CA THR A 81 -14.80 -37.85 11.09
C THR A 81 -13.74 -38.52 11.98
N PHE A 82 -12.60 -38.90 11.43
CA PHE A 82 -11.51 -39.50 12.16
C PHE A 82 -10.42 -38.50 12.53
N VAL A 83 -9.85 -38.65 13.73
CA VAL A 83 -8.68 -37.88 14.15
C VAL A 83 -7.54 -38.10 13.18
N GLY A 84 -6.96 -37.01 12.66
CA GLY A 84 -5.93 -37.00 11.61
C GLY A 84 -6.48 -37.32 10.21
N GLY A 85 -7.79 -37.30 10.01
CA GLY A 85 -8.39 -37.30 8.68
C GLY A 85 -8.34 -35.92 8.02
N SER A 86 -8.98 -35.81 6.85
CA SER A 86 -9.04 -34.57 6.09
C SER A 86 -9.82 -33.48 6.79
N VAL A 87 -9.57 -32.22 6.45
CA VAL A 87 -10.37 -31.09 6.92
C VAL A 87 -11.51 -30.81 5.94
N ALA A 88 -12.75 -30.78 6.45
CA ALA A 88 -13.90 -30.41 5.64
C ALA A 88 -13.92 -28.89 5.44
N PHE A 89 -14.07 -28.42 4.19
CA PHE A 89 -14.15 -27.00 3.83
C PHE A 89 -12.99 -26.14 4.37
N GLY A 90 -11.82 -26.72 4.51
CA GLY A 90 -10.64 -26.00 4.96
C GLY A 90 -10.13 -24.97 3.93
N PRO A 91 -9.25 -24.06 4.34
CA PRO A 91 -8.69 -23.06 3.45
C PRO A 91 -7.92 -23.70 2.29
N ARG A 92 -8.02 -23.08 1.13
CA ARG A 92 -7.27 -23.46 -0.08
C ARG A 92 -6.47 -22.26 -0.58
N PRO A 93 -5.28 -22.47 -1.15
CA PRO A 93 -4.52 -21.41 -1.77
C PRO A 93 -5.39 -20.69 -2.84
N ARG A 94 -5.55 -19.38 -2.65
CA ARG A 94 -6.32 -18.54 -3.59
C ARG A 94 -5.81 -17.12 -3.60
N SER A 95 -6.00 -16.44 -4.72
CA SER A 95 -5.80 -15.00 -4.78
C SER A 95 -6.98 -14.28 -4.12
N PHE A 96 -6.66 -13.27 -3.29
CA PHE A 96 -7.63 -12.35 -2.71
C PHE A 96 -7.76 -11.06 -3.52
N ALA A 97 -6.99 -10.92 -4.59
CA ALA A 97 -6.99 -9.72 -5.41
C ALA A 97 -8.35 -9.54 -6.12
N PHE A 98 -8.84 -8.32 -6.09
CA PHE A 98 -10.01 -7.90 -6.86
C PHE A 98 -9.68 -6.65 -7.69
N SER A 99 -10.46 -6.37 -8.72
CA SER A 99 -10.26 -5.23 -9.60
C SER A 99 -10.95 -3.97 -9.06
N MET A 100 -10.31 -2.81 -9.30
CA MET A 100 -10.91 -1.50 -9.05
C MET A 100 -10.77 -0.65 -10.33
N PRO A 101 -11.82 0.03 -10.80
CA PRO A 101 -11.78 0.85 -12.00
C PRO A 101 -10.68 1.91 -11.95
N LYS A 102 -10.02 2.18 -13.08
CA LYS A 102 -8.89 3.14 -13.16
C LYS A 102 -9.29 4.55 -12.69
N LYS A 103 -10.48 5.04 -13.06
CA LYS A 103 -11.00 6.35 -12.64
C LYS A 103 -11.18 6.43 -11.12
N VAL A 104 -11.72 5.37 -10.50
CA VAL A 104 -11.93 5.28 -9.04
C VAL A 104 -10.58 5.28 -8.30
N ARG A 105 -9.57 4.57 -8.81
CA ARG A 105 -8.21 4.59 -8.23
C ARG A 105 -7.57 5.97 -8.28
N ALA A 106 -7.70 6.66 -9.42
CA ALA A 106 -7.19 8.03 -9.57
C ALA A 106 -7.89 8.99 -8.61
N LEU A 107 -9.22 8.91 -8.49
CA LEU A 107 -9.99 9.70 -7.55
C LEU A 107 -9.59 9.42 -6.09
N ALA A 108 -9.35 8.16 -5.72
CA ALA A 108 -8.91 7.79 -4.38
C ALA A 108 -7.54 8.40 -4.02
N ILE A 109 -6.59 8.44 -4.96
CA ILE A 109 -5.27 9.08 -4.75
C ILE A 109 -5.45 10.59 -4.57
N LYS A 110 -6.26 11.26 -5.41
CA LYS A 110 -6.57 12.69 -5.28
C LYS A 110 -7.21 12.99 -3.91
N THR A 111 -8.18 12.19 -3.49
CA THR A 111 -8.85 12.32 -2.19
C THR A 111 -7.88 12.12 -1.03
N ALA A 112 -6.91 11.20 -1.13
CA ALA A 112 -5.89 10.98 -0.10
C ALA A 112 -4.97 12.20 0.05
N PHE A 113 -4.50 12.78 -1.05
CA PHE A 113 -3.73 14.04 -1.01
C PHE A 113 -4.57 15.20 -0.48
N SER A 114 -5.85 15.29 -0.86
CA SER A 114 -6.76 16.33 -0.36
C SER A 114 -7.00 16.22 1.15
N SER A 115 -7.08 15.01 1.70
CA SER A 115 -7.17 14.79 3.15
C SER A 115 -5.93 15.32 3.86
N LYS A 116 -4.72 14.98 3.36
CA LYS A 116 -3.46 15.48 3.92
C LYS A 116 -3.29 17.00 3.77
N ALA A 117 -3.82 17.57 2.68
CA ALA A 117 -3.84 19.03 2.50
C ALA A 117 -4.76 19.72 3.50
N ALA A 118 -5.96 19.16 3.76
CA ALA A 118 -6.90 19.69 4.76
C ALA A 118 -6.33 19.62 6.18
N GLU A 119 -5.56 18.58 6.51
CA GLU A 119 -4.86 18.38 7.79
C GLU A 119 -3.59 19.25 7.91
N LYS A 120 -3.23 20.03 6.87
CA LYS A 120 -1.96 20.78 6.77
C LYS A 120 -0.71 19.92 6.97
N SER A 121 -0.80 18.65 6.60
CA SER A 121 0.26 17.63 6.75
C SER A 121 1.09 17.44 5.47
N ILE A 122 1.04 18.39 4.53
CA ILE A 122 1.85 18.41 3.32
C ILE A 122 2.96 19.42 3.46
N VAL A 123 4.18 18.99 3.18
CA VAL A 123 5.38 19.83 3.12
C VAL A 123 5.94 19.77 1.69
N VAL A 124 6.33 20.91 1.14
CA VAL A 124 6.97 20.94 -0.18
C VAL A 124 8.44 21.30 -0.02
N ILE A 125 9.30 20.46 -0.61
CA ILE A 125 10.74 20.67 -0.62
C ILE A 125 11.24 20.95 -2.04
N GLU A 126 12.34 21.67 -2.14
CA GLU A 126 12.94 22.03 -3.42
C GLU A 126 13.57 20.81 -4.08
N ASP A 127 14.46 20.11 -3.37
CA ASP A 127 15.23 18.98 -3.86
C ASP A 127 15.55 18.00 -2.73
N THR A 128 15.82 16.73 -3.09
CA THR A 128 16.21 15.66 -2.15
C THR A 128 17.70 15.32 -2.23
N LYS A 129 18.53 16.13 -2.92
CA LYS A 129 19.95 15.86 -3.09
C LYS A 129 20.73 15.88 -1.79
N LEU A 130 21.47 14.79 -1.54
CA LEU A 130 22.38 14.64 -0.41
C LEU A 130 23.83 14.53 -0.87
N LYS A 131 24.73 15.19 -0.15
CA LYS A 131 26.17 15.09 -0.39
C LYS A 131 26.74 13.74 0.05
N SER A 132 26.12 13.09 1.05
CA SER A 132 26.56 11.80 1.57
C SER A 132 25.38 10.87 1.85
N HIS A 133 25.60 9.57 1.80
CA HIS A 133 24.58 8.54 2.05
C HIS A 133 24.45 8.15 3.56
N LYS A 134 24.99 9.00 4.47
CA LYS A 134 24.95 8.71 5.92
C LYS A 134 23.53 8.89 6.49
N THR A 135 22.99 7.82 7.05
CA THR A 135 21.65 7.80 7.68
C THR A 135 21.53 8.76 8.86
N LYS A 136 22.61 8.90 9.66
CA LYS A 136 22.64 9.78 10.84
C LYS A 136 22.41 11.25 10.47
N ASP A 137 23.08 11.70 9.39
CA ASP A 137 22.96 13.09 8.93
C ASP A 137 21.54 13.39 8.42
N LEU A 138 20.93 12.43 7.72
CA LEU A 138 19.53 12.53 7.28
C LEU A 138 18.58 12.53 8.48
N ALA A 139 18.74 11.60 9.42
CA ALA A 139 17.88 11.53 10.61
C ALA A 139 17.86 12.85 11.39
N THR A 140 19.04 13.44 11.66
CA THR A 140 19.13 14.73 12.34
C THR A 140 18.43 15.88 11.58
N LYS A 141 18.47 15.88 10.24
CA LYS A 141 17.75 16.86 9.42
C LYS A 141 16.23 16.67 9.51
N LEU A 142 15.76 15.42 9.41
CA LEU A 142 14.34 15.09 9.48
C LEU A 142 13.73 15.35 10.86
N GLU A 143 14.48 15.12 11.94
CA GLU A 143 14.07 15.47 13.31
C GLU A 143 13.87 16.98 13.47
N LYS A 144 14.80 17.80 12.97
CA LYS A 144 14.68 19.28 13.00
C LYS A 144 13.45 19.80 12.27
N MET A 145 13.00 19.10 11.22
CA MET A 145 11.81 19.46 10.43
C MET A 145 10.53 18.76 10.93
N ASP A 146 10.62 17.96 11.97
CA ASP A 146 9.52 17.10 12.46
C ASP A 146 8.95 16.19 11.36
N LEU A 147 9.86 15.56 10.58
CA LEU A 147 9.54 14.65 9.47
C LEU A 147 9.93 13.20 9.77
N THR A 148 9.85 12.80 11.03
CA THR A 148 10.26 11.46 11.50
C THR A 148 9.39 10.34 10.94
N ARG A 149 8.08 10.59 10.69
CA ARG A 149 7.13 9.65 10.10
C ARG A 149 6.56 10.21 8.81
N SER A 150 7.34 10.15 7.76
CA SER A 150 7.02 10.85 6.52
C SER A 150 7.11 9.98 5.27
N LEU A 151 6.25 10.30 4.30
CA LEU A 151 6.31 9.76 2.95
C LEU A 151 6.89 10.82 2.02
N PHE A 152 8.04 10.54 1.45
CA PHE A 152 8.63 11.37 0.40
C PHE A 152 8.14 10.90 -0.97
N VAL A 153 7.53 11.80 -1.71
CA VAL A 153 7.14 11.57 -3.11
C VAL A 153 8.06 12.45 -3.97
N VAL A 154 8.95 11.79 -4.69
CA VAL A 154 10.00 12.44 -5.48
C VAL A 154 9.79 12.19 -6.97
N ASP A 155 10.27 13.07 -7.80
CA ASP A 155 10.33 12.90 -9.26
C ASP A 155 11.47 11.97 -9.64
N ASN A 156 12.69 12.34 -9.28
CA ASN A 156 13.91 11.56 -9.48
C ASN A 156 14.46 11.08 -8.13
N MET A 157 14.82 9.80 -8.06
CA MET A 157 15.43 9.21 -6.87
C MET A 157 16.93 9.53 -6.87
N ASP A 158 17.39 10.36 -5.93
CA ASP A 158 18.81 10.52 -5.64
C ASP A 158 19.34 9.27 -4.93
N GLU A 159 20.42 8.66 -5.45
CA GLU A 159 20.97 7.43 -4.86
C GLU A 159 21.42 7.59 -3.42
N ASN A 160 21.98 8.76 -3.06
CA ASN A 160 22.44 9.01 -1.70
C ASN A 160 21.25 9.14 -0.73
N PHE A 161 20.18 9.82 -1.16
CA PHE A 161 18.96 9.97 -0.38
C PHE A 161 18.26 8.62 -0.18
N ASP A 162 18.15 7.81 -1.23
CA ASP A 162 17.54 6.49 -1.16
C ASP A 162 18.31 5.57 -0.21
N LYS A 163 19.64 5.49 -0.33
CA LYS A 163 20.50 4.70 0.55
C LYS A 163 20.41 5.16 2.01
N ALA A 164 20.38 6.49 2.25
CA ALA A 164 20.28 7.06 3.59
C ALA A 164 18.90 6.81 4.23
N SER A 165 17.82 6.82 3.45
CA SER A 165 16.44 6.69 3.96
C SER A 165 16.01 5.24 4.23
N ARG A 166 16.56 4.25 3.53
CA ARG A 166 16.15 2.83 3.63
C ARG A 166 16.18 2.25 5.04
N ASN A 167 17.14 2.69 5.86
CA ASN A 167 17.28 2.18 7.23
C ASN A 167 16.38 2.91 8.24
N LEU A 168 15.72 3.99 7.85
CA LEU A 168 14.81 4.71 8.73
C LEU A 168 13.42 4.06 8.72
N PRO A 169 12.92 3.52 9.87
CA PRO A 169 11.74 2.63 9.88
C PRO A 169 10.44 3.33 9.48
N PHE A 170 10.34 4.64 9.68
CA PHE A 170 9.11 5.39 9.45
C PHE A 170 9.21 6.38 8.29
N VAL A 171 10.34 6.41 7.61
CA VAL A 171 10.55 7.22 6.41
C VAL A 171 10.44 6.32 5.19
N ARG A 172 9.62 6.73 4.23
CA ARG A 172 9.47 6.01 2.98
C ARG A 172 9.63 6.96 1.81
N VAL A 173 10.44 6.56 0.85
CA VAL A 173 10.65 7.31 -0.40
C VAL A 173 10.01 6.53 -1.54
N VAL A 174 9.22 7.22 -2.34
CA VAL A 174 8.56 6.64 -3.52
C VAL A 174 8.63 7.63 -4.68
N PRO A 175 8.80 7.14 -5.91
CA PRO A 175 8.65 8.00 -7.08
C PRO A 175 7.19 8.44 -7.23
N THR A 176 6.94 9.51 -7.96
CA THR A 176 5.58 10.02 -8.23
C THR A 176 4.65 8.94 -8.78
N GLU A 177 5.14 8.02 -9.58
CA GLU A 177 4.36 6.89 -10.10
C GLU A 177 3.99 5.87 -9.03
N GLY A 178 4.83 5.69 -8.01
CA GLY A 178 4.65 4.78 -6.89
C GLY A 178 3.72 5.29 -5.80
N ALA A 179 3.34 6.57 -5.84
CA ALA A 179 2.44 7.16 -4.84
C ALA A 179 1.10 6.42 -4.81
N ASN A 180 0.73 5.94 -3.63
CA ASN A 180 -0.46 5.13 -3.40
C ASN A 180 -1.20 5.53 -2.11
N VAL A 181 -2.50 5.21 -2.05
CA VAL A 181 -3.40 5.64 -0.96
C VAL A 181 -2.95 5.13 0.41
N TYR A 182 -2.52 3.87 0.49
CA TYR A 182 -2.12 3.25 1.77
C TYR A 182 -0.93 3.97 2.40
N ASP A 183 0.12 4.24 1.62
CA ASP A 183 1.32 4.88 2.13
C ASP A 183 1.08 6.36 2.47
N ILE A 184 0.24 7.07 1.67
CA ILE A 184 -0.15 8.46 1.95
C ILE A 184 -0.90 8.57 3.28
N LEU A 185 -1.86 7.67 3.55
CA LEU A 185 -2.65 7.69 4.78
C LEU A 185 -1.84 7.22 5.99
N LYS A 186 -0.91 6.28 5.80
CA LYS A 186 -0.06 5.73 6.87
C LYS A 186 0.96 6.75 7.39
N ALA A 187 1.47 7.62 6.53
CA ALA A 187 2.42 8.66 6.91
C ALA A 187 1.72 9.80 7.68
N ASP A 188 2.38 10.36 8.69
CA ASP A 188 1.89 11.53 9.39
C ASP A 188 2.02 12.78 8.49
N LYS A 189 3.17 12.95 7.85
CA LYS A 189 3.42 14.03 6.89
C LYS A 189 3.78 13.48 5.51
N VAL A 190 3.33 14.18 4.48
CA VAL A 190 3.67 13.87 3.08
C VAL A 190 4.57 14.97 2.56
N VAL A 191 5.76 14.60 2.13
CA VAL A 191 6.77 15.52 1.59
C VAL A 191 6.82 15.36 0.07
N LEU A 192 6.62 16.45 -0.64
CA LEU A 192 6.62 16.48 -2.11
C LEU A 192 7.80 17.32 -2.60
N THR A 193 8.51 16.87 -3.62
CA THR A 193 9.40 17.76 -4.35
C THR A 193 8.60 18.71 -5.24
N LYS A 194 9.15 19.89 -5.53
CA LYS A 194 8.51 20.87 -6.43
C LYS A 194 8.12 20.24 -7.78
N GLN A 195 9.02 19.47 -8.38
CA GLN A 195 8.77 18.79 -9.66
C GLN A 195 7.74 17.65 -9.52
N ALA A 196 7.73 16.93 -8.39
CA ALA A 196 6.73 15.90 -8.12
C ALA A 196 5.30 16.46 -8.09
N VAL A 197 5.07 17.68 -7.63
CA VAL A 197 3.75 18.31 -7.65
C VAL A 197 3.25 18.48 -9.09
N GLU A 198 4.12 18.91 -10.01
CA GLU A 198 3.76 19.08 -11.42
C GLU A 198 3.50 17.73 -12.11
N MET A 199 4.35 16.74 -11.84
CA MET A 199 4.17 15.37 -12.36
C MET A 199 2.91 14.71 -11.83
N LEU A 200 2.55 14.91 -10.56
CA LEU A 200 1.28 14.42 -10.01
C LEU A 200 0.08 15.07 -10.68
N LYS A 201 0.15 16.37 -10.99
CA LYS A 201 -0.91 17.05 -11.75
C LYS A 201 -1.09 16.39 -13.11
N THR A 202 -0.04 16.22 -13.88
CA THR A 202 -0.07 15.59 -15.21
C THR A 202 -0.58 14.14 -15.12
N ARG A 203 0.00 13.32 -14.25
CA ARG A 203 -0.41 11.92 -14.05
C ARG A 203 -1.89 11.75 -13.71
N LEU A 204 -2.44 12.64 -12.89
CA LEU A 204 -3.81 12.51 -12.39
C LEU A 204 -4.84 13.25 -13.25
N SER A 205 -4.44 14.29 -14.04
CA SER A 205 -5.32 14.97 -15.00
C SER A 205 -5.42 14.20 -16.33
N GLU A 206 -4.33 13.77 -16.95
CA GLU A 206 -4.30 13.13 -18.28
C GLU A 206 -5.03 11.80 -18.37
N ARG A 207 -5.24 11.09 -17.25
CA ARG A 207 -6.00 9.83 -17.25
C ARG A 207 -7.49 10.00 -17.57
N HIS A 208 -7.99 11.23 -17.62
CA HIS A 208 -9.36 11.52 -18.06
C HIS A 208 -9.47 11.83 -19.55
N THR A 209 -8.44 12.39 -20.18
CA THR A 209 -8.48 12.93 -21.55
C THR A 209 -8.12 11.91 -22.65
N LYS A 210 -7.42 10.82 -22.36
CA LYS A 210 -7.05 9.80 -23.39
C LYS A 210 -8.17 8.89 -23.90
N LYS A 211 -9.44 9.25 -23.75
CA LYS A 211 -10.58 8.51 -24.34
C LYS A 211 -11.50 9.39 -25.21
N GLU A 212 -11.10 10.61 -25.53
CA GLU A 212 -11.87 11.50 -26.41
C GLU A 212 -11.11 11.88 -27.69
N ALA A 213 -10.07 11.12 -28.05
CA ALA A 213 -9.37 11.23 -29.34
C ALA A 213 -9.34 9.86 -30.04
#